data_7edf086164069a0d078b3f297d7d4e1d
#
_entry.id   7edf086164069a0d078b3f297d7d4e1d
#
_cell.length_a   1.000
_cell.length_b   1.000
_cell.length_c   1.000
_cell.angle_alpha   90.00
_cell.angle_beta   90.00
_cell.angle_gamma   90.00
#
_symmetry.space_group_name_H-M   'P 1'
#
loop_
_entity.id
_entity.type
_entity.pdbx_description
1 polymer ?
#
loop_
_entity_poly.entity_id
_entity_poly.type
_entity_poly.pdbx_seq_one_letter_code
_entity_poly.pdbx_strand_id
1 'polypeptide(L)'
;MEGENTKPKILIFGGTGYLGKYMVKASVSSGHNTFVYARPVTENSRTSKLEIHKEFQELDEHEKIISILKEVDVVISTIAYPQFLDQLKIVDAIKVAGNIKRFLPSEFGCEEDRVMPLPPFEAYLEKKRIVRRAIEAAEIPYTFVSANCYGAYFVNVLRRPSEPHDDVVVYGNGEAKVVFNYEEDIANCTIKVINDPRTCNRIVIYRPQTNIISQLELISVWEQKTGRSFKRVHVSEEEPVNLSQTLPPPEDIPTSIIHSILAKGDLMNFELGEDGIEASKLYPDFKFTTIDQLLDIFLINPPKPARTAFE
;
A
#
# COMPACT_ATOMS: atom_id res chain seq x y z
N MET A 1 -34.06 -16.83 16.32
CA MET A 1 -32.82 -16.34 16.95
C MET A 1 -31.99 -15.80 15.82
N GLU A 2 -32.00 -14.49 15.63
CA GLU A 2 -31.11 -13.82 14.70
C GLU A 2 -29.69 -14.00 15.26
N GLY A 3 -28.82 -14.72 14.55
CA GLY A 3 -27.43 -14.86 14.93
C GLY A 3 -26.82 -13.47 15.00
N GLU A 4 -26.22 -13.12 16.14
CA GLU A 4 -25.38 -11.94 16.26
C GLU A 4 -24.39 -11.94 15.10
N ASN A 5 -24.54 -11.00 14.19
CA ASN A 5 -23.66 -10.81 13.05
C ASN A 5 -22.34 -10.23 13.60
N THR A 6 -21.57 -11.08 14.27
CA THR A 6 -20.28 -10.69 14.85
C THR A 6 -19.33 -10.38 13.70
N LYS A 7 -18.81 -9.14 13.70
CA LYS A 7 -17.81 -8.72 12.71
C LYS A 7 -16.61 -9.65 12.73
N PRO A 8 -15.99 -9.96 11.59
CA PRO A 8 -14.82 -10.82 11.53
C PRO A 8 -13.68 -10.28 12.40
N LYS A 9 -12.96 -11.20 13.04
CA LYS A 9 -11.73 -10.92 13.76
C LYS A 9 -10.58 -10.79 12.75
N ILE A 10 -9.78 -9.75 12.87
CA ILE A 10 -8.74 -9.41 11.90
C ILE A 10 -7.35 -9.48 12.55
N LEU A 11 -6.43 -10.19 11.92
CA LEU A 11 -5.01 -10.18 12.26
C LEU A 11 -4.25 -9.35 11.22
N ILE A 12 -3.44 -8.38 11.69
CA ILE A 12 -2.64 -7.50 10.83
C ILE A 12 -1.16 -7.74 11.08
N PHE A 13 -0.45 -8.27 10.07
CA PHE A 13 1.01 -8.31 10.05
C PHE A 13 1.57 -6.96 9.57
N GLY A 14 2.61 -6.47 10.23
CA GLY A 14 3.20 -5.17 9.91
C GLY A 14 2.37 -3.97 10.39
N GLY A 15 1.43 -4.16 11.32
CA GLY A 15 0.52 -3.13 11.84
C GLY A 15 1.20 -1.91 12.47
N THR A 16 2.49 -1.97 12.80
CA THR A 16 3.29 -0.85 13.30
C THR A 16 3.98 -0.07 12.18
N GLY A 17 3.95 -0.57 10.94
CA GLY A 17 4.53 0.05 9.76
C GLY A 17 3.74 1.26 9.24
N TYR A 18 4.21 1.84 8.12
CA TYR A 18 3.61 3.04 7.55
C TYR A 18 2.13 2.87 7.22
N LEU A 19 1.78 1.93 6.33
CA LEU A 19 0.39 1.64 5.99
C LEU A 19 -0.33 0.88 7.12
N GLY A 20 0.39 0.01 7.83
CA GLY A 20 -0.17 -0.83 8.89
C GLY A 20 -0.89 -0.04 9.98
N LYS A 21 -0.38 1.11 10.38
CA LYS A 21 -1.03 2.00 11.37
C LYS A 21 -2.41 2.47 10.91
N TYR A 22 -2.55 2.82 9.65
CA TYR A 22 -3.84 3.20 9.07
C TYR A 22 -4.80 2.00 9.02
N MET A 23 -4.30 0.80 8.66
CA MET A 23 -5.10 -0.43 8.66
C MET A 23 -5.63 -0.77 10.05
N VAL A 24 -4.77 -0.70 11.08
CA VAL A 24 -5.19 -0.92 12.49
C VAL A 24 -6.23 0.09 12.90
N LYS A 25 -6.00 1.38 12.65
CA LYS A 25 -6.96 2.45 12.97
C LYS A 25 -8.31 2.22 12.28
N ALA A 26 -8.31 1.93 10.98
CA ALA A 26 -9.52 1.69 10.20
C ALA A 26 -10.28 0.46 10.71
N SER A 27 -9.59 -0.64 11.00
CA SER A 27 -10.18 -1.87 11.51
C SER A 27 -10.85 -1.66 12.85
N VAL A 28 -10.16 -1.04 13.81
CA VAL A 28 -10.68 -0.74 15.16
C VAL A 28 -11.85 0.25 15.07
N SER A 29 -11.72 1.33 14.28
CA SER A 29 -12.79 2.33 14.12
C SER A 29 -14.05 1.75 13.46
N SER A 30 -13.89 0.72 12.63
CA SER A 30 -15.01 -0.04 12.06
C SER A 30 -15.60 -1.07 13.03
N GLY A 31 -15.07 -1.18 14.25
CA GLY A 31 -15.56 -2.06 15.31
C GLY A 31 -15.19 -3.54 15.13
N HIS A 32 -14.09 -3.83 14.42
CA HIS A 32 -13.55 -5.18 14.34
C HIS A 32 -12.70 -5.51 15.56
N ASN A 33 -12.72 -6.75 16.00
CA ASN A 33 -11.74 -7.26 16.95
C ASN A 33 -10.41 -7.45 16.21
N THR A 34 -9.42 -6.59 16.51
CA THR A 34 -8.20 -6.41 15.73
C THR A 34 -6.98 -6.85 16.52
N PHE A 35 -6.22 -7.77 15.94
CA PHE A 35 -4.95 -8.26 16.47
C PHE A 35 -3.81 -7.75 15.59
N VAL A 36 -2.67 -7.46 16.20
CA VAL A 36 -1.46 -7.03 15.49
C VAL A 36 -0.32 -7.98 15.80
N TYR A 37 0.24 -8.60 14.77
CA TYR A 37 1.49 -9.31 14.90
C TYR A 37 2.66 -8.34 14.72
N ALA A 38 3.42 -8.12 15.77
CA ALA A 38 4.59 -7.25 15.77
C ALA A 38 5.83 -8.03 16.22
N ARG A 39 6.98 -7.71 15.64
CA ARG A 39 8.27 -8.24 16.11
C ARG A 39 8.49 -7.84 17.57
N PRO A 40 9.13 -8.69 18.40
CA PRO A 40 9.47 -8.33 19.77
C PRO A 40 10.23 -7.00 19.81
N VAL A 41 9.87 -6.14 20.76
CA VAL A 41 10.56 -4.87 20.99
C VAL A 41 11.92 -5.18 21.60
N THR A 42 13.01 -4.96 20.88
CA THR A 42 14.36 -4.97 21.44
C THR A 42 14.61 -3.67 22.19
N GLU A 43 15.53 -3.63 23.16
CA GLU A 43 15.80 -2.47 24.02
C GLU A 43 16.07 -1.16 23.26
N ASN A 44 16.38 -1.23 21.98
CA ASN A 44 16.59 -0.07 21.09
C ASN A 44 15.34 0.44 20.35
N SER A 45 14.18 -0.18 20.54
CA SER A 45 12.96 0.24 19.85
C SER A 45 12.02 1.00 20.79
N ARG A 46 11.92 2.32 20.59
CA ARG A 46 10.97 3.19 21.29
C ARG A 46 9.56 3.04 20.70
N THR A 47 8.78 2.06 21.14
CA THR A 47 7.33 2.05 20.88
C THR A 47 6.58 1.28 21.96
N SER A 48 5.43 1.86 22.35
CA SER A 48 4.53 1.36 23.39
C SER A 48 4.08 -0.08 23.15
N LYS A 49 4.20 -0.91 24.19
CA LYS A 49 3.81 -2.32 24.28
C LYS A 49 2.30 -2.48 24.18
N LEU A 50 1.83 -3.42 23.39
CA LEU A 50 0.56 -4.11 23.55
C LEU A 50 0.84 -5.49 24.18
N GLU A 51 0.09 -5.83 25.22
CA GLU A 51 0.41 -6.89 26.20
C GLU A 51 0.17 -8.33 25.76
N ILE A 52 0.24 -8.68 24.49
CA ILE A 52 0.02 -10.06 24.00
C ILE A 52 1.25 -10.99 24.19
N HIS A 53 2.36 -10.50 24.72
CA HIS A 53 3.66 -11.17 24.63
C HIS A 53 4.01 -12.20 25.70
N LYS A 54 3.24 -12.40 26.75
CA LYS A 54 3.71 -13.24 27.89
C LYS A 54 3.42 -14.73 27.77
N GLU A 55 2.37 -15.15 27.06
CA GLU A 55 1.98 -16.57 26.99
C GLU A 55 2.65 -17.40 25.88
N PHE A 56 3.31 -16.75 24.91
CA PHE A 56 3.83 -17.41 23.70
C PHE A 56 5.35 -17.52 23.64
N GLN A 57 6.08 -17.31 24.71
CA GLN A 57 7.54 -17.35 24.69
C GLN A 57 8.16 -18.76 24.54
N GLU A 58 7.39 -19.81 24.69
CA GLU A 58 7.89 -21.21 24.70
C GLU A 58 7.61 -22.00 23.41
N LEU A 59 6.78 -21.47 22.49
CA LEU A 59 6.47 -22.13 21.21
C LEU A 59 7.39 -21.63 20.10
N ASP A 60 7.64 -22.47 19.10
CA ASP A 60 8.26 -22.03 17.84
C ASP A 60 7.42 -20.92 17.17
N GLU A 61 8.07 -19.98 16.52
CA GLU A 61 7.41 -18.80 15.89
C GLU A 61 6.29 -19.23 14.93
N HIS A 62 6.50 -20.31 14.19
CA HIS A 62 5.51 -20.84 13.25
C HIS A 62 4.26 -21.41 13.98
N GLU A 63 4.44 -22.16 15.06
CA GLU A 63 3.33 -22.70 15.84
C GLU A 63 2.52 -21.59 16.53
N LYS A 64 3.20 -20.54 17.01
CA LYS A 64 2.55 -19.33 17.53
C LYS A 64 1.65 -18.66 16.51
N ILE A 65 2.15 -18.48 15.28
CA ILE A 65 1.37 -17.89 14.19
C ILE A 65 0.15 -18.75 13.89
N ILE A 66 0.29 -20.07 13.79
CA ILE A 66 -0.83 -20.98 13.54
C ILE A 66 -1.88 -20.90 14.66
N SER A 67 -1.47 -20.84 15.92
CA SER A 67 -2.40 -20.74 17.05
C SER A 67 -3.22 -19.45 17.01
N ILE A 68 -2.59 -18.32 16.69
CA ILE A 68 -3.28 -17.03 16.53
C ILE A 68 -4.22 -17.07 15.32
N LEU A 69 -3.79 -17.65 14.20
CA LEU A 69 -4.60 -17.77 12.99
C LEU A 69 -5.90 -18.55 13.23
N LYS A 70 -5.90 -19.56 14.10
CA LYS A 70 -7.11 -20.31 14.46
C LYS A 70 -8.17 -19.46 15.17
N GLU A 71 -7.78 -18.34 15.76
CA GLU A 71 -8.66 -17.43 16.52
C GLU A 71 -9.20 -16.26 15.68
N VAL A 72 -8.79 -16.11 14.42
CA VAL A 72 -9.16 -14.99 13.56
C VAL A 72 -9.80 -15.45 12.25
N ASP A 73 -10.52 -14.56 11.61
CA ASP A 73 -11.24 -14.84 10.36
C ASP A 73 -10.50 -14.27 9.13
N VAL A 74 -9.83 -13.14 9.30
CA VAL A 74 -9.23 -12.36 8.23
C VAL A 74 -7.78 -12.03 8.58
N VAL A 75 -6.91 -12.14 7.59
CA VAL A 75 -5.50 -11.75 7.69
C VAL A 75 -5.21 -10.62 6.71
N ILE A 76 -4.56 -9.56 7.18
CA ILE A 76 -4.03 -8.47 6.34
C ILE A 76 -2.53 -8.42 6.57
N SER A 77 -1.74 -8.44 5.49
CA SER A 77 -0.30 -8.21 5.55
C SER A 77 0.05 -6.83 5.01
N THR A 78 0.83 -6.07 5.77
CA THR A 78 1.43 -4.80 5.37
C THR A 78 2.95 -4.86 5.51
N ILE A 79 3.53 -6.04 5.29
CA ILE A 79 4.97 -6.28 5.35
C ILE A 79 5.66 -5.59 4.19
N ALA A 80 6.63 -4.72 4.49
CA ALA A 80 7.34 -3.93 3.49
C ALA A 80 8.56 -4.67 2.90
N TYR A 81 9.16 -4.10 1.87
CA TYR A 81 10.48 -4.51 1.38
C TYR A 81 11.54 -4.39 2.50
N PRO A 82 12.55 -5.28 2.59
CA PRO A 82 12.79 -6.41 1.70
C PRO A 82 12.09 -7.73 2.08
N GLN A 83 11.25 -7.73 3.13
CA GLN A 83 10.67 -8.93 3.74
C GLN A 83 9.43 -9.48 3.00
N PHE A 84 9.16 -9.11 1.75
CA PHE A 84 7.96 -9.56 1.04
C PHE A 84 7.78 -11.07 1.00
N LEU A 85 8.87 -11.82 0.81
CA LEU A 85 8.81 -13.28 0.75
C LEU A 85 8.56 -13.96 2.11
N ASP A 86 8.68 -13.24 3.23
CA ASP A 86 8.27 -13.77 4.53
C ASP A 86 6.76 -14.07 4.57
N GLN A 87 5.97 -13.48 3.65
CA GLN A 87 4.56 -13.81 3.50
C GLN A 87 4.31 -15.25 3.07
N LEU A 88 5.27 -15.94 2.45
CA LEU A 88 5.15 -17.36 2.14
C LEU A 88 4.99 -18.20 3.41
N LYS A 89 5.66 -17.84 4.51
CA LYS A 89 5.47 -18.48 5.82
C LYS A 89 4.07 -18.23 6.38
N ILE A 90 3.50 -17.04 6.10
CA ILE A 90 2.10 -16.73 6.49
C ILE A 90 1.13 -17.58 5.67
N VAL A 91 1.37 -17.74 4.35
CA VAL A 91 0.57 -18.61 3.48
C VAL A 91 0.57 -20.04 3.99
N ASP A 92 1.74 -20.59 4.32
CA ASP A 92 1.87 -21.95 4.87
C ASP A 92 1.11 -22.09 6.20
N ALA A 93 1.24 -21.10 7.10
CA ALA A 93 0.53 -21.11 8.39
C ALA A 93 -1.00 -21.00 8.22
N ILE A 94 -1.49 -20.16 7.28
CA ILE A 94 -2.91 -20.06 6.94
C ILE A 94 -3.44 -21.39 6.42
N LYS A 95 -2.69 -22.08 5.56
CA LYS A 95 -3.06 -23.40 5.04
C LYS A 95 -3.19 -24.42 6.15
N VAL A 96 -2.27 -24.43 7.12
CA VAL A 96 -2.34 -25.31 8.29
C VAL A 96 -3.49 -24.95 9.23
N ALA A 97 -3.75 -23.67 9.46
CA ALA A 97 -4.86 -23.21 10.31
C ALA A 97 -6.23 -23.59 9.72
N GLY A 98 -6.42 -23.46 8.39
CA GLY A 98 -7.57 -23.97 7.64
C GLY A 98 -8.90 -23.23 7.85
N ASN A 99 -8.91 -22.14 8.63
CA ASN A 99 -10.13 -21.42 9.02
C ASN A 99 -10.20 -19.99 8.47
N ILE A 100 -9.15 -19.49 7.84
CA ILE A 100 -9.10 -18.11 7.34
C ILE A 100 -10.06 -17.92 6.16
N LYS A 101 -10.96 -16.96 6.30
CA LYS A 101 -12.01 -16.63 5.33
C LYS A 101 -11.54 -15.65 4.26
N ARG A 102 -10.47 -14.88 4.56
CA ARG A 102 -9.92 -13.90 3.63
C ARG A 102 -8.48 -13.55 4.00
N PHE A 103 -7.58 -13.59 3.02
CA PHE A 103 -6.23 -13.08 3.13
C PHE A 103 -6.01 -11.93 2.16
N LEU A 104 -5.47 -10.82 2.65
CA LEU A 104 -5.00 -9.69 1.84
C LEU A 104 -3.49 -9.61 2.00
N PRO A 105 -2.71 -10.04 0.98
CA PRO A 105 -1.26 -9.93 1.04
C PRO A 105 -0.80 -8.47 0.91
N SER A 106 0.48 -8.23 1.21
CA SER A 106 1.08 -6.90 1.14
C SER A 106 1.34 -6.47 -0.30
N GLU A 107 0.29 -6.08 -0.97
CA GLU A 107 0.34 -5.49 -2.31
C GLU A 107 0.24 -3.97 -2.20
N PHE A 108 -0.94 -3.42 -2.12
CA PHE A 108 -1.28 -2.02 -1.89
C PHE A 108 -0.53 -1.00 -2.76
N GLY A 109 0.06 -1.44 -3.86
CA GLY A 109 0.77 -0.64 -4.85
C GLY A 109 0.08 -0.68 -6.21
N CYS A 110 0.88 -0.74 -7.29
CA CYS A 110 0.38 -0.92 -8.66
C CYS A 110 -0.22 -2.32 -8.86
N GLU A 111 -0.87 -2.51 -10.00
CA GLU A 111 -1.35 -3.85 -10.40
C GLU A 111 -0.19 -4.67 -10.97
N GLU A 112 0.27 -5.63 -10.19
CA GLU A 112 1.59 -6.26 -10.33
C GLU A 112 1.72 -7.18 -11.55
N ASP A 113 0.63 -7.80 -11.99
CA ASP A 113 0.63 -8.67 -13.18
C ASP A 113 0.51 -7.89 -14.50
N ARG A 114 0.26 -6.58 -14.46
CA ARG A 114 -0.01 -5.74 -15.65
C ARG A 114 1.01 -4.64 -15.90
N VAL A 115 1.82 -4.31 -14.88
CA VAL A 115 2.88 -3.31 -15.00
C VAL A 115 4.18 -3.99 -15.38
N MET A 116 4.88 -3.46 -16.38
CA MET A 116 6.16 -3.99 -16.89
C MET A 116 7.24 -2.89 -16.79
N PRO A 117 7.81 -2.67 -15.59
CA PRO A 117 8.75 -1.58 -15.36
C PRO A 117 10.20 -1.95 -15.71
N LEU A 118 11.13 -1.03 -15.40
CA LEU A 118 12.57 -1.31 -15.46
C LEU A 118 12.99 -2.46 -14.53
N PRO A 119 14.07 -3.19 -14.84
CA PRO A 119 14.48 -4.39 -14.11
C PRO A 119 14.55 -4.31 -12.58
N PRO A 120 15.04 -3.21 -11.93
CA PRO A 120 15.03 -3.13 -10.47
C PRO A 120 13.61 -3.17 -9.89
N PHE A 121 12.66 -2.45 -10.48
CA PHE A 121 11.27 -2.47 -10.04
C PHE A 121 10.57 -3.76 -10.46
N GLU A 122 10.90 -4.31 -11.62
CA GLU A 122 10.41 -5.62 -12.05
C GLU A 122 10.78 -6.73 -11.07
N ALA A 123 12.05 -6.78 -10.62
CA ALA A 123 12.51 -7.74 -9.62
C ALA A 123 11.82 -7.56 -8.24
N TYR A 124 11.40 -6.34 -7.93
CA TYR A 124 10.59 -6.05 -6.75
C TYR A 124 9.16 -6.60 -6.91
N LEU A 125 8.51 -6.38 -8.07
CA LEU A 125 7.17 -6.87 -8.35
C LEU A 125 7.13 -8.40 -8.45
N GLU A 126 8.17 -9.02 -8.99
CA GLU A 126 8.27 -10.48 -9.10
C GLU A 126 8.15 -11.17 -7.74
N LYS A 127 8.75 -10.60 -6.69
CA LYS A 127 8.59 -11.13 -5.32
C LYS A 127 7.13 -11.12 -4.84
N LYS A 128 6.35 -10.15 -5.25
CA LYS A 128 4.94 -10.06 -4.92
C LYS A 128 4.10 -11.05 -5.74
N ARG A 129 4.41 -11.20 -7.04
CA ARG A 129 3.78 -12.22 -7.90
C ARG A 129 4.01 -13.63 -7.37
N ILE A 130 5.21 -13.93 -6.86
CA ILE A 130 5.49 -15.22 -6.20
C ILE A 130 4.52 -15.46 -5.04
N VAL A 131 4.25 -14.43 -4.22
CA VAL A 131 3.28 -14.54 -3.12
C VAL A 131 1.85 -14.74 -3.64
N ARG A 132 1.42 -14.02 -4.69
CA ARG A 132 0.12 -14.25 -5.35
C ARG A 132 -0.04 -15.70 -5.78
N ARG A 133 0.93 -16.23 -6.54
CA ARG A 133 0.89 -17.62 -7.05
C ARG A 133 0.84 -18.65 -5.90
N ALA A 134 1.54 -18.38 -4.80
CA ALA A 134 1.49 -19.25 -3.63
C ALA A 134 0.11 -19.26 -2.96
N ILE A 135 -0.54 -18.10 -2.85
CA ILE A 135 -1.90 -17.97 -2.31
C ILE A 135 -2.92 -18.71 -3.18
N GLU A 136 -2.86 -18.50 -4.50
CA GLU A 136 -3.72 -19.15 -5.48
C GLU A 136 -3.53 -20.68 -5.46
N ALA A 137 -2.28 -21.15 -5.47
CA ALA A 137 -1.95 -22.57 -5.40
C ALA A 137 -2.36 -23.24 -4.08
N ALA A 138 -2.45 -22.47 -3.00
CA ALA A 138 -2.92 -22.95 -1.71
C ALA A 138 -4.45 -22.88 -1.54
N GLU A 139 -5.17 -22.38 -2.56
CA GLU A 139 -6.63 -22.22 -2.57
C GLU A 139 -7.15 -21.37 -1.39
N ILE A 140 -6.32 -20.45 -0.87
CA ILE A 140 -6.69 -19.56 0.22
C ILE A 140 -7.62 -18.48 -0.34
N PRO A 141 -8.80 -18.23 0.28
CA PRO A 141 -9.65 -17.11 -0.13
C PRO A 141 -8.92 -15.77 0.02
N TYR A 142 -8.81 -14.99 -1.05
CA TYR A 142 -8.00 -13.77 -1.06
C TYR A 142 -8.74 -12.55 -1.58
N THR A 143 -8.15 -11.38 -1.39
CA THR A 143 -8.39 -10.17 -2.18
C THR A 143 -7.05 -9.50 -2.40
N PHE A 144 -6.67 -9.30 -3.65
CA PHE A 144 -5.50 -8.53 -4.04
C PHE A 144 -5.91 -7.06 -4.19
N VAL A 145 -5.25 -6.17 -3.46
CA VAL A 145 -5.59 -4.75 -3.46
C VAL A 145 -4.51 -3.95 -4.17
N SER A 146 -4.85 -3.42 -5.33
CA SER A 146 -4.03 -2.43 -6.04
C SER A 146 -4.50 -1.02 -5.64
N ALA A 147 -3.79 -0.41 -4.69
CA ALA A 147 -4.13 0.91 -4.16
C ALA A 147 -3.46 2.06 -4.91
N ASN A 148 -2.62 1.77 -5.90
CA ASN A 148 -1.80 2.71 -6.65
C ASN A 148 -0.81 3.49 -5.77
N CYS A 149 -0.60 4.80 -5.97
CA CYS A 149 0.35 5.57 -5.20
C CYS A 149 -0.23 6.04 -3.86
N TYR A 150 0.58 5.93 -2.82
CA TYR A 150 0.28 6.52 -1.52
C TYR A 150 0.34 8.05 -1.62
N GLY A 151 -0.81 8.70 -1.51
CA GLY A 151 -0.98 10.11 -1.81
C GLY A 151 -0.09 11.00 -0.96
N ALA A 152 -0.11 10.83 0.36
CA ALA A 152 0.71 11.66 1.23
C ALA A 152 2.22 11.39 1.05
N TYR A 153 2.62 10.13 0.88
CA TYR A 153 4.02 9.78 0.61
C TYR A 153 4.53 10.45 -0.67
N PHE A 154 3.84 10.25 -1.80
CA PHE A 154 4.30 10.79 -3.09
C PHE A 154 4.23 12.31 -3.17
N VAL A 155 3.21 12.96 -2.59
CA VAL A 155 3.17 14.42 -2.49
C VAL A 155 4.37 14.95 -1.70
N ASN A 156 4.77 14.29 -0.61
CA ASN A 156 6.00 14.65 0.11
C ASN A 156 7.24 14.53 -0.77
N VAL A 157 7.40 13.41 -1.48
CA VAL A 157 8.55 13.18 -2.37
C VAL A 157 8.63 14.25 -3.47
N LEU A 158 7.50 14.54 -4.13
CA LEU A 158 7.45 15.51 -5.23
C LEU A 158 7.67 16.95 -4.78
N ARG A 159 7.30 17.29 -3.54
CA ARG A 159 7.47 18.63 -2.97
C ARG A 159 8.83 18.89 -2.35
N ARG A 160 9.66 17.86 -2.17
CA ARG A 160 10.95 17.96 -1.46
C ARG A 160 10.87 18.77 -0.16
N PRO A 161 10.08 18.33 0.84
CA PRO A 161 9.74 19.14 2.02
C PRO A 161 10.92 19.46 2.92
N SER A 162 12.06 18.79 2.76
CA SER A 162 13.25 18.99 3.59
C SER A 162 14.04 20.27 3.27
N GLU A 163 13.74 20.93 2.14
CA GLU A 163 14.45 22.13 1.72
C GLU A 163 13.49 23.17 1.13
N PRO A 164 13.60 24.45 1.47
CA PRO A 164 12.82 25.51 0.87
C PRO A 164 13.35 25.79 -0.54
N HIS A 165 12.84 25.08 -1.54
CA HIS A 165 13.17 25.29 -2.94
C HIS A 165 12.09 26.12 -3.65
N ASP A 166 12.52 26.95 -4.60
CA ASP A 166 11.65 27.60 -5.57
C ASP A 166 11.56 26.79 -6.88
N ASP A 167 12.11 25.60 -6.89
CA ASP A 167 12.06 24.68 -8.02
C ASP A 167 11.36 23.35 -7.65
N VAL A 168 10.80 22.69 -8.67
CA VAL A 168 10.24 21.34 -8.57
C VAL A 168 10.77 20.49 -9.71
N VAL A 169 11.07 19.24 -9.43
CA VAL A 169 11.48 18.27 -10.46
C VAL A 169 10.26 17.76 -11.18
N VAL A 170 10.35 17.74 -12.51
CA VAL A 170 9.33 17.16 -13.40
C VAL A 170 9.97 16.03 -14.20
N TYR A 171 9.47 14.84 -14.06
CA TYR A 171 9.97 13.66 -14.75
C TYR A 171 9.33 13.51 -16.12
N GLY A 172 10.17 13.36 -17.15
CA GLY A 172 9.71 13.35 -18.54
C GLY A 172 9.03 14.68 -18.94
N ASN A 173 7.89 14.59 -19.61
CA ASN A 173 7.06 15.76 -19.93
C ASN A 173 6.13 16.19 -18.77
N GLY A 174 6.00 15.38 -17.74
CA GLY A 174 5.15 15.66 -16.59
C GLY A 174 3.65 15.45 -16.81
N GLU A 175 3.22 14.92 -17.96
CA GLU A 175 1.81 14.75 -18.35
C GLU A 175 1.27 13.35 -18.08
N ALA A 176 2.12 12.38 -17.77
CA ALA A 176 1.71 11.03 -17.42
C ALA A 176 0.71 11.06 -16.26
N LYS A 177 -0.43 10.37 -16.43
CA LYS A 177 -1.47 10.33 -15.40
C LYS A 177 -1.12 9.30 -14.33
N VAL A 178 -1.30 9.71 -13.09
CA VAL A 178 -1.00 8.94 -11.88
C VAL A 178 -2.23 8.94 -10.98
N VAL A 179 -2.39 7.91 -10.18
CA VAL A 179 -3.47 7.82 -9.18
C VAL A 179 -2.85 7.95 -7.79
N PHE A 180 -3.22 8.99 -7.05
CA PHE A 180 -2.79 9.19 -5.67
C PHE A 180 -3.97 8.98 -4.71
N ASN A 181 -3.88 7.95 -3.89
CA ASN A 181 -4.89 7.67 -2.88
C ASN A 181 -4.34 7.98 -1.48
N TYR A 182 -5.11 8.73 -0.68
CA TYR A 182 -4.71 9.01 0.70
C TYR A 182 -4.67 7.71 1.51
N GLU A 183 -3.65 7.52 2.32
CA GLU A 183 -3.38 6.28 3.06
C GLU A 183 -4.52 5.90 4.01
N GLU A 184 -5.19 6.90 4.58
CA GLU A 184 -6.38 6.67 5.42
C GLU A 184 -7.54 6.08 4.62
N ASP A 185 -7.74 6.54 3.38
CA ASP A 185 -8.79 6.01 2.48
C ASP A 185 -8.43 4.60 1.98
N ILE A 186 -7.16 4.35 1.69
CA ILE A 186 -6.69 3.01 1.34
C ILE A 186 -7.08 2.03 2.45
N ALA A 187 -6.80 2.38 3.69
CA ALA A 187 -7.13 1.53 4.83
C ALA A 187 -8.64 1.38 5.03
N ASN A 188 -9.41 2.48 5.03
CA ASN A 188 -10.86 2.46 5.23
C ASN A 188 -11.57 1.66 4.12
N CYS A 189 -11.17 1.83 2.85
CA CYS A 189 -11.70 1.06 1.74
C CYS A 189 -11.35 -0.42 1.86
N THR A 190 -10.12 -0.74 2.29
CA THR A 190 -9.68 -2.13 2.51
C THR A 190 -10.53 -2.84 3.57
N ILE A 191 -10.83 -2.17 4.69
CA ILE A 191 -11.73 -2.73 5.72
C ILE A 191 -13.17 -2.93 5.19
N LYS A 192 -13.63 -2.07 4.28
CA LYS A 192 -14.91 -2.27 3.59
C LYS A 192 -14.87 -3.48 2.64
N VAL A 193 -13.78 -3.62 1.90
CA VAL A 193 -13.54 -4.71 0.93
C VAL A 193 -13.54 -6.08 1.60
N ILE A 194 -12.93 -6.26 2.76
CA ILE A 194 -12.85 -7.56 3.44
C ILE A 194 -14.22 -8.11 3.84
N ASN A 195 -15.20 -7.25 4.03
CA ASN A 195 -16.56 -7.62 4.43
C ASN A 195 -17.48 -7.91 3.23
N ASP A 196 -17.01 -7.68 2.00
CA ASP A 196 -17.81 -7.84 0.79
C ASP A 196 -17.49 -9.17 0.08
N PRO A 197 -18.46 -10.08 -0.06
CA PRO A 197 -18.22 -11.35 -0.75
C PRO A 197 -17.89 -11.19 -2.24
N ARG A 198 -18.30 -10.08 -2.87
CA ARG A 198 -18.03 -9.80 -4.29
C ARG A 198 -16.56 -9.58 -4.60
N THR A 199 -15.76 -9.28 -3.57
CA THR A 199 -14.30 -9.04 -3.70
C THR A 199 -13.47 -10.28 -3.39
N CYS A 200 -14.11 -11.42 -3.04
CA CYS A 200 -13.41 -12.65 -2.78
C CYS A 200 -12.81 -13.25 -4.05
N ASN A 201 -11.54 -13.63 -4.00
CA ASN A 201 -10.76 -14.16 -5.12
C ASN A 201 -10.74 -13.20 -6.32
N ARG A 202 -10.59 -11.89 -6.02
CA ARG A 202 -10.59 -10.83 -7.01
C ARG A 202 -9.45 -9.83 -6.75
N ILE A 203 -9.08 -9.12 -7.81
CA ILE A 203 -8.23 -7.93 -7.75
C ILE A 203 -9.15 -6.72 -7.57
N VAL A 204 -8.93 -5.91 -6.54
CA VAL A 204 -9.68 -4.67 -6.30
C VAL A 204 -8.75 -3.48 -6.48
N ILE A 205 -9.06 -2.62 -7.45
CA ILE A 205 -8.24 -1.46 -7.81
C ILE A 205 -8.89 -0.19 -7.28
N TYR A 206 -8.09 0.63 -6.59
CA TYR A 206 -8.51 1.94 -6.09
C TYR A 206 -8.08 3.02 -7.10
N ARG A 207 -8.99 3.34 -8.01
CA ARG A 207 -8.76 4.29 -9.09
C ARG A 207 -9.90 5.29 -9.23
N PRO A 208 -10.21 6.07 -8.16
CA PRO A 208 -11.26 7.08 -8.23
C PRO A 208 -10.85 8.20 -9.20
N GLN A 209 -11.79 8.63 -10.01
CA GLN A 209 -11.54 9.63 -11.08
C GLN A 209 -10.99 10.95 -10.53
N THR A 210 -11.40 11.35 -9.32
CA THR A 210 -10.94 12.57 -8.65
C THR A 210 -9.48 12.55 -8.20
N ASN A 211 -8.83 11.38 -8.24
CA ASN A 211 -7.46 11.17 -7.79
C ASN A 211 -6.49 10.87 -8.93
N ILE A 212 -6.98 10.92 -10.17
CA ILE A 212 -6.18 10.77 -11.38
C ILE A 212 -5.67 12.15 -11.79
N ILE A 213 -4.37 12.36 -11.71
CA ILE A 213 -3.74 13.65 -11.97
C ILE A 213 -2.34 13.47 -12.59
N SER A 214 -1.88 14.43 -13.38
CA SER A 214 -0.47 14.47 -13.81
C SER A 214 0.40 15.23 -12.82
N GLN A 215 1.71 15.11 -12.97
CA GLN A 215 2.65 15.87 -12.13
C GLN A 215 2.51 17.37 -12.36
N LEU A 216 2.34 17.82 -13.61
CA LEU A 216 2.13 19.24 -13.92
C LEU A 216 0.83 19.80 -13.33
N GLU A 217 -0.25 19.03 -13.38
CA GLU A 217 -1.52 19.40 -12.76
C GLU A 217 -1.38 19.50 -11.23
N LEU A 218 -0.71 18.52 -10.59
CA LEU A 218 -0.46 18.53 -9.15
C LEU A 218 0.32 19.78 -8.72
N ILE A 219 1.38 20.13 -9.46
CA ILE A 219 2.17 21.35 -9.23
C ILE A 219 1.28 22.58 -9.36
N SER A 220 0.45 22.66 -10.41
CA SER A 220 -0.43 23.80 -10.66
C SER A 220 -1.46 23.99 -9.55
N VAL A 221 -2.07 22.92 -9.05
CA VAL A 221 -2.98 23.00 -7.91
C VAL A 221 -2.24 23.46 -6.65
N TRP A 222 -1.02 22.99 -6.43
CA TRP A 222 -0.21 23.43 -5.29
C TRP A 222 0.19 24.91 -5.38
N GLU A 223 0.53 25.40 -6.57
CA GLU A 223 0.80 26.83 -6.82
C GLU A 223 -0.42 27.69 -6.51
N GLN A 224 -1.61 27.28 -6.96
CA GLN A 224 -2.86 27.98 -6.68
C GLN A 224 -3.16 28.07 -5.18
N LYS A 225 -2.98 26.95 -4.46
CA LYS A 225 -3.24 26.89 -3.01
C LYS A 225 -2.26 27.70 -2.18
N THR A 226 -1.00 27.76 -2.59
CA THR A 226 0.06 28.46 -1.83
C THR A 226 0.28 29.90 -2.26
N GLY A 227 -0.23 30.33 -3.41
CA GLY A 227 0.09 31.61 -4.03
C GLY A 227 1.54 31.73 -4.49
N ARG A 228 2.27 30.61 -4.57
CA ARG A 228 3.67 30.56 -5.01
C ARG A 228 3.75 30.07 -6.45
N SER A 229 4.86 30.36 -7.10
CA SER A 229 5.21 29.77 -8.40
C SER A 229 6.52 29.01 -8.27
N PHE A 230 6.61 27.85 -8.90
CA PHE A 230 7.80 27.02 -8.86
C PHE A 230 8.44 26.90 -10.25
N LYS A 231 9.74 27.03 -10.31
CA LYS A 231 10.51 26.74 -11.53
C LYS A 231 10.48 25.22 -11.76
N ARG A 232 10.03 24.79 -12.95
CA ARG A 232 10.06 23.37 -13.35
C ARG A 232 11.47 23.02 -13.83
N VAL A 233 12.07 22.02 -13.20
CA VAL A 233 13.34 21.43 -13.61
C VAL A 233 13.03 20.07 -14.23
N HIS A 234 13.03 20.02 -15.55
CA HIS A 234 12.72 18.78 -16.26
C HIS A 234 13.92 17.82 -16.21
N VAL A 235 13.63 16.58 -15.81
CA VAL A 235 14.52 15.42 -15.85
C VAL A 235 14.08 14.56 -17.02
N SER A 236 14.97 14.28 -17.97
CA SER A 236 14.61 13.46 -19.12
C SER A 236 14.20 12.03 -18.68
N GLU A 237 13.45 11.34 -19.52
CA GLU A 237 13.08 9.95 -19.27
C GLU A 237 14.31 9.02 -19.18
N GLU A 238 15.40 9.39 -19.85
CA GLU A 238 16.66 8.64 -19.88
C GLU A 238 17.41 8.68 -18.54
N GLU A 239 17.28 9.75 -17.78
CA GLU A 239 18.00 9.90 -16.51
C GLU A 239 17.60 8.86 -15.46
N PRO A 240 16.30 8.62 -15.13
CA PRO A 240 15.90 7.51 -14.28
C PRO A 240 16.33 6.14 -14.81
N VAL A 241 16.35 5.95 -16.14
CA VAL A 241 16.84 4.70 -16.75
C VAL A 241 18.33 4.50 -16.44
N ASN A 242 19.15 5.52 -16.66
CA ASN A 242 20.58 5.47 -16.37
C ASN A 242 20.85 5.27 -14.87
N LEU A 243 20.14 5.99 -14.01
CA LEU A 243 20.28 5.85 -12.56
C LEU A 243 19.89 4.45 -12.08
N SER A 244 18.83 3.87 -12.64
CA SER A 244 18.40 2.50 -12.30
C SER A 244 19.44 1.42 -12.66
N GLN A 245 20.38 1.73 -13.56
CA GLN A 245 21.45 0.83 -13.98
C GLN A 245 22.76 1.07 -13.23
N THR A 246 22.93 2.22 -12.62
CA THR A 246 24.19 2.66 -12.01
C THR A 246 24.15 2.72 -10.49
N LEU A 247 22.99 2.95 -9.91
CA LEU A 247 22.82 2.94 -8.45
C LEU A 247 22.88 1.51 -7.89
N PRO A 248 23.48 1.32 -6.71
CA PRO A 248 23.45 0.02 -6.05
C PRO A 248 22.07 -0.29 -5.47
N PRO A 249 21.69 -1.58 -5.36
CA PRO A 249 20.49 -1.95 -4.61
C PRO A 249 20.60 -1.57 -3.11
N PRO A 250 19.53 -1.07 -2.48
CA PRO A 250 18.17 -0.91 -3.00
C PRO A 250 17.88 0.46 -3.61
N GLU A 251 18.86 1.33 -3.78
CA GLU A 251 18.72 2.73 -4.22
C GLU A 251 18.25 2.85 -5.68
N ASP A 252 18.47 1.83 -6.48
CA ASP A 252 18.02 1.70 -7.87
C ASP A 252 16.50 1.52 -8.00
N ILE A 253 15.83 0.93 -6.98
CA ILE A 253 14.39 0.63 -7.01
C ILE A 253 13.52 1.91 -7.03
N PRO A 254 13.70 2.90 -6.10
CA PRO A 254 12.92 4.14 -6.14
C PRO A 254 12.97 4.86 -7.46
N THR A 255 14.13 4.90 -8.10
CA THR A 255 14.33 5.56 -9.39
C THR A 255 13.55 4.85 -10.51
N SER A 256 13.56 3.52 -10.52
CA SER A 256 12.79 2.72 -11.48
C SER A 256 11.28 2.80 -11.24
N ILE A 257 10.84 2.95 -9.97
CA ILE A 257 9.44 3.23 -9.64
C ILE A 257 9.01 4.59 -10.19
N ILE A 258 9.81 5.63 -9.97
CA ILE A 258 9.51 6.99 -10.47
C ILE A 258 9.40 7.00 -12.00
N HIS A 259 10.30 6.31 -12.71
CA HIS A 259 10.23 6.16 -14.15
C HIS A 259 8.89 5.51 -14.58
N SER A 260 8.54 4.37 -14.01
CA SER A 260 7.30 3.66 -14.34
C SER A 260 6.05 4.52 -14.07
N ILE A 261 6.00 5.20 -12.93
CA ILE A 261 4.83 5.95 -12.49
C ILE A 261 4.72 7.31 -13.18
N LEU A 262 5.79 8.12 -13.15
CA LEU A 262 5.73 9.54 -13.54
C LEU A 262 6.15 9.81 -14.98
N ALA A 263 7.01 8.96 -15.57
CA ALA A 263 7.39 9.11 -16.97
C ALA A 263 6.53 8.28 -17.92
N LYS A 264 6.28 7.00 -17.56
CA LYS A 264 5.52 6.05 -18.41
C LYS A 264 4.01 6.05 -18.16
N GLY A 265 3.56 6.39 -16.95
CA GLY A 265 2.14 6.34 -16.58
C GLY A 265 1.58 4.92 -16.47
N ASP A 266 2.39 3.96 -16.11
CA ASP A 266 2.04 2.52 -16.10
C ASP A 266 0.85 2.16 -15.20
N LEU A 267 0.52 3.01 -14.23
CA LEU A 267 -0.67 2.83 -13.38
C LEU A 267 -2.00 2.98 -14.14
N MET A 268 -1.97 3.62 -15.31
CA MET A 268 -3.16 3.92 -16.13
C MET A 268 -3.18 3.18 -17.46
N ASN A 269 -2.06 2.57 -17.87
CA ASN A 269 -1.86 2.00 -19.20
C ASN A 269 -2.43 0.59 -19.39
N PHE A 270 -3.39 0.18 -18.56
CA PHE A 270 -4.05 -1.10 -18.70
C PHE A 270 -5.55 -1.02 -18.41
N GLU A 271 -6.30 -1.93 -19.02
CA GLU A 271 -7.70 -2.14 -18.72
C GLU A 271 -7.88 -3.32 -17.77
N LEU A 272 -8.97 -3.28 -17.00
CA LEU A 272 -9.33 -4.38 -16.11
C LEU A 272 -9.93 -5.53 -16.90
N GLY A 273 -9.41 -6.73 -16.66
CA GLY A 273 -10.06 -7.96 -17.08
C GLY A 273 -11.27 -8.33 -16.20
N GLU A 274 -11.85 -9.50 -16.45
CA GLU A 274 -12.99 -10.00 -15.67
C GLU A 274 -12.64 -10.28 -14.20
N ASP A 275 -11.36 -10.49 -13.89
CA ASP A 275 -10.79 -10.72 -12.57
C ASP A 275 -10.66 -9.46 -11.72
N GLY A 276 -10.72 -8.26 -12.33
CA GLY A 276 -10.51 -6.96 -11.70
C GLY A 276 -11.80 -6.19 -11.43
N ILE A 277 -11.86 -5.48 -10.29
CA ILE A 277 -12.98 -4.62 -9.90
C ILE A 277 -12.44 -3.25 -9.50
N GLU A 278 -13.03 -2.18 -10.02
CA GLU A 278 -12.76 -0.84 -9.52
C GLU A 278 -13.58 -0.55 -8.26
N ALA A 279 -12.90 -0.23 -7.16
CA ALA A 279 -13.55 0.06 -5.88
C ALA A 279 -14.52 1.24 -5.96
N SER A 280 -14.21 2.28 -6.75
CA SER A 280 -15.09 3.43 -6.95
C SER A 280 -16.42 3.08 -7.67
N LYS A 281 -16.41 2.06 -8.52
CA LYS A 281 -17.61 1.53 -9.15
C LYS A 281 -18.39 0.60 -8.22
N LEU A 282 -17.67 -0.21 -7.44
CA LEU A 282 -18.27 -1.14 -6.48
C LEU A 282 -18.89 -0.42 -5.29
N TYR A 283 -18.29 0.70 -4.86
CA TYR A 283 -18.70 1.51 -3.71
C TYR A 283 -18.86 2.98 -4.10
N PRO A 284 -19.93 3.34 -4.86
CA PRO A 284 -20.11 4.72 -5.34
C PRO A 284 -20.31 5.74 -4.20
N ASP A 285 -20.76 5.26 -3.04
CA ASP A 285 -20.95 6.09 -1.84
C ASP A 285 -19.66 6.29 -1.02
N PHE A 286 -18.61 5.52 -1.27
CA PHE A 286 -17.33 5.70 -0.60
C PHE A 286 -16.62 6.92 -1.17
N LYS A 287 -16.35 7.90 -0.31
CA LYS A 287 -15.72 9.17 -0.70
C LYS A 287 -14.23 9.07 -0.44
N PHE A 288 -13.47 8.92 -1.52
CA PHE A 288 -12.02 9.09 -1.46
C PHE A 288 -11.69 10.58 -1.26
N THR A 289 -10.69 10.86 -0.41
CA THR A 289 -10.09 12.19 -0.28
C THR A 289 -9.53 12.61 -1.63
N THR A 290 -10.04 13.70 -2.19
CA THR A 290 -9.56 14.19 -3.48
C THR A 290 -8.15 14.75 -3.36
N ILE A 291 -7.44 14.91 -4.49
CA ILE A 291 -6.12 15.56 -4.50
C ILE A 291 -6.19 16.96 -3.91
N ASP A 292 -7.23 17.71 -4.22
CA ASP A 292 -7.43 19.05 -3.68
C ASP A 292 -7.52 19.05 -2.15
N GLN A 293 -8.34 18.15 -1.58
CA GLN A 293 -8.45 17.98 -0.13
C GLN A 293 -7.14 17.46 0.52
N LEU A 294 -6.42 16.56 -0.15
CA LEU A 294 -5.13 16.08 0.34
C LEU A 294 -4.12 17.24 0.43
N LEU A 295 -4.09 18.12 -0.57
CA LEU A 295 -3.23 19.29 -0.55
C LEU A 295 -3.63 20.31 0.52
N ASP A 296 -4.93 20.42 0.87
CA ASP A 296 -5.36 21.21 2.03
C ASP A 296 -4.83 20.65 3.35
N ILE A 297 -4.82 19.33 3.51
CA ILE A 297 -4.17 18.66 4.65
C ILE A 297 -2.70 19.06 4.73
N PHE A 298 -1.99 19.10 3.59
CA PHE A 298 -0.58 19.52 3.54
C PHE A 298 -0.36 21.00 3.89
N LEU A 299 -1.33 21.88 3.65
CA LEU A 299 -1.26 23.28 4.05
C LEU A 299 -1.41 23.47 5.55
N ILE A 300 -2.31 22.71 6.18
CA ILE A 300 -2.71 22.91 7.58
C ILE A 300 -1.85 22.07 8.53
N ASN A 301 -1.70 20.78 8.23
CA ASN A 301 -1.00 19.81 9.06
C ASN A 301 -0.39 18.69 8.18
N PRO A 302 0.75 18.96 7.53
CA PRO A 302 1.32 18.01 6.58
C PRO A 302 1.64 16.68 7.28
N PRO A 303 1.24 15.55 6.70
CA PRO A 303 1.61 14.24 7.20
C PRO A 303 3.14 14.12 7.26
N LYS A 304 3.65 13.54 8.35
CA LYS A 304 5.08 13.30 8.46
C LYS A 304 5.54 12.42 7.30
N PRO A 305 6.67 12.76 6.65
CA PRO A 305 7.23 11.90 5.61
C PRO A 305 7.41 10.49 6.17
N ALA A 306 6.97 9.50 5.42
CA ALA A 306 7.37 8.15 5.72
C ALA A 306 8.88 8.06 5.50
N ARG A 307 9.58 7.35 6.36
CA ARG A 307 10.85 6.74 5.94
C ARG A 307 10.49 5.79 4.82
N THR A 308 11.26 5.80 3.76
CA THR A 308 11.00 4.92 2.63
C THR A 308 11.14 3.47 3.08
N ALA A 309 10.43 2.56 2.42
CA ALA A 309 10.66 1.13 2.62
C ALA A 309 12.07 0.70 2.17
N PHE A 310 12.88 1.65 1.71
CA PHE A 310 14.21 1.46 1.13
C PHE A 310 15.32 2.16 1.94
N GLU A 311 14.99 2.85 3.04
CA GLU A 311 15.93 3.42 4.01
C GLU A 311 16.33 2.45 5.12
#